data_d12936298d60d4593376c96c3df53f06
#
_entry.id   d12936298d60d4593376c96c3df53f06
#
_cell.length_a   1.000
_cell.length_b   1.000
_cell.length_c   1.000
_cell.angle_alpha   90.00
_cell.angle_beta   90.00
_cell.angle_gamma   90.00
#
_symmetry.space_group_name_H-M   'P 1'
#
loop_
_entity.id
_entity.type
_entity.pdbx_description
1 polymer ?
#
loop_
_entity_poly.entity_id
_entity_poly.type
_entity_poly.pdbx_seq_one_letter_code
_entity_poly.pdbx_strand_id
1 'polypeptide(L)'
;IYLEFGADEHVEGLENTEEIKRIRTRAIRAGLRLVDCPIRHLGTEKAHEVYLGIENYLRDHGVEMLFGCTCEDVILRDGRCCGIVAHDGHQDYTIEARHTVIATGRRGADWLEKVCLENGVEHKPGTVDIGVRVEVRNEIMESVNRVLYESKLIGYPAPFKNKVRTFCQNPGGFVSQENY
;
A
#
# COMPACT_ATOMS: atom_id res chain seq x y z
N ILE A 1 -15.04 3.75 6.77
CA ILE A 1 -14.67 2.38 7.20
C ILE A 1 -13.62 2.45 8.31
N TYR A 2 -12.37 2.85 8.07
CA TYR A 2 -11.33 2.79 9.12
C TYR A 2 -11.69 3.54 10.40
N LEU A 3 -12.35 4.69 10.31
CA LEU A 3 -12.82 5.46 11.47
C LEU A 3 -13.84 4.69 12.31
N GLU A 4 -14.75 3.95 11.67
CA GLU A 4 -15.76 3.12 12.33
C GLU A 4 -15.13 1.99 13.14
N PHE A 5 -13.91 1.58 12.77
CA PHE A 5 -13.15 0.54 13.44
C PHE A 5 -12.00 1.08 14.31
N GLY A 6 -12.04 2.37 14.67
CA GLY A 6 -11.16 2.95 15.67
C GLY A 6 -9.88 3.58 15.15
N ALA A 7 -9.77 3.85 13.84
CA ALA A 7 -8.68 4.68 13.34
C ALA A 7 -8.82 6.12 13.84
N ASP A 8 -7.69 6.82 13.96
CA ASP A 8 -7.65 8.23 14.38
C ASP A 8 -8.29 9.13 13.32
N GLU A 9 -9.00 10.17 13.76
CA GLU A 9 -9.55 11.19 12.87
C GLU A 9 -8.49 12.17 12.36
N HIS A 10 -7.36 12.27 13.04
CA HIS A 10 -6.29 13.18 12.69
C HIS A 10 -5.73 12.90 11.29
N VAL A 11 -5.59 13.95 10.50
CA VAL A 11 -4.97 13.92 9.16
C VAL A 11 -3.82 14.92 9.15
N GLU A 12 -2.60 14.40 9.06
CA GLU A 12 -1.42 15.23 8.90
C GLU A 12 -1.29 15.79 7.47
N GLY A 13 -0.48 16.82 7.31
CA GLY A 13 -0.15 17.38 5.99
C GLY A 13 -1.18 18.31 5.39
N LEU A 14 -2.25 18.63 6.11
CA LEU A 14 -3.24 19.66 5.72
C LEU A 14 -2.90 21.04 6.28
N GLU A 15 -2.07 21.10 7.30
CA GLU A 15 -1.72 22.33 7.99
C GLU A 15 -0.69 23.14 7.18
N ASN A 16 -0.84 24.45 7.18
CA ASN A 16 0.09 25.39 6.55
C ASN A 16 0.67 26.32 7.61
N THR A 17 1.28 25.74 8.64
CA THR A 17 1.92 26.46 9.73
C THR A 17 3.14 27.24 9.25
N GLU A 18 3.64 28.19 10.04
CA GLU A 18 4.86 28.92 9.72
C GLU A 18 6.08 27.99 9.66
N GLU A 19 6.07 26.89 10.41
CA GLU A 19 7.13 25.90 10.37
C GLU A 19 7.13 25.11 9.05
N ILE A 20 5.96 24.71 8.54
CA ILE A 20 5.82 24.06 7.23
C ILE A 20 6.24 25.02 6.11
N LYS A 21 5.88 26.31 6.20
CA LYS A 21 6.32 27.31 5.23
C LYS A 21 7.86 27.48 5.22
N ARG A 22 8.49 27.41 6.39
CA ARG A 22 9.97 27.43 6.49
C ARG A 22 10.60 26.21 5.84
N ILE A 23 10.05 25.00 6.08
CA ILE A 23 10.52 23.76 5.42
C ILE A 23 10.35 23.90 3.91
N ARG A 24 9.20 24.36 3.45
CA ARG A 24 8.94 24.59 2.02
C ARG A 24 9.94 25.56 1.39
N THR A 25 10.23 26.66 2.06
CA THR A 25 11.22 27.65 1.61
C THR A 25 12.62 27.05 1.52
N ARG A 26 13.02 26.27 2.52
CA ARG A 26 14.32 25.53 2.49
C ARG A 26 14.37 24.54 1.34
N ALA A 27 13.30 23.78 1.10
CA ALA A 27 13.20 22.85 -0.01
C ALA A 27 13.39 23.58 -1.35
N ILE A 28 12.68 24.68 -1.59
CA ILE A 28 12.79 25.49 -2.81
C ILE A 28 14.25 25.99 -3.01
N ARG A 29 14.90 26.48 -1.96
CA ARG A 29 16.30 26.92 -2.03
C ARG A 29 17.26 25.80 -2.36
N ALA A 30 16.93 24.56 -2.01
CA ALA A 30 17.70 23.36 -2.35
C ALA A 30 17.31 22.76 -3.72
N GLY A 31 16.50 23.44 -4.52
CA GLY A 31 16.01 22.91 -5.80
C GLY A 31 14.99 21.78 -5.67
N LEU A 32 14.36 21.65 -4.51
CA LEU A 32 13.37 20.63 -4.22
C LEU A 32 11.98 21.26 -4.09
N ARG A 33 10.95 20.43 -4.27
CA ARG A 33 9.57 20.80 -4.03
C ARG A 33 9.00 19.96 -2.89
N LEU A 34 8.54 20.59 -1.83
CA LEU A 34 7.72 19.95 -0.81
C LEU A 34 6.29 19.83 -1.38
N VAL A 35 5.75 18.62 -1.38
CA VAL A 35 4.39 18.31 -1.82
C VAL A 35 3.49 18.14 -0.61
N ASP A 36 2.32 18.74 -0.65
CA ASP A 36 1.29 18.50 0.35
C ASP A 36 0.82 17.04 0.22
N CYS A 37 0.93 16.30 1.29
CA CYS A 37 0.60 14.89 1.32
C CYS A 37 -0.27 14.61 2.55
N PRO A 38 -1.60 14.75 2.43
CA PRO A 38 -2.50 14.41 3.52
C PRO A 38 -2.35 12.94 3.87
N ILE A 39 -1.97 12.65 5.11
CA ILE A 39 -1.77 11.29 5.60
C ILE A 39 -2.58 11.09 6.87
N ARG A 40 -3.33 10.01 6.89
CA ARG A 40 -3.86 9.42 8.12
C ARG A 40 -2.94 8.26 8.48
N HIS A 41 -2.06 8.49 9.43
CA HIS A 41 -1.12 7.47 9.86
C HIS A 41 -1.82 6.44 10.75
N LEU A 42 -1.65 5.18 10.39
CA LEU A 42 -2.10 4.04 11.17
C LEU A 42 -0.88 3.19 11.51
N GLY A 43 -0.41 3.26 12.76
CA GLY A 43 0.72 2.44 13.23
C GLY A 43 0.40 0.94 13.14
N THR A 44 1.44 0.11 13.10
CA THR A 44 1.30 -1.34 12.92
C THR A 44 0.36 -1.98 13.95
N GLU A 45 0.49 -1.61 15.23
CA GLU A 45 -0.37 -2.14 16.29
C GLU A 45 -1.82 -1.73 16.11
N LYS A 46 -2.06 -0.45 15.82
CA LYS A 46 -3.41 0.08 15.57
C LYS A 46 -4.02 -0.51 14.30
N ALA A 47 -3.21 -0.74 13.27
CA ALA A 47 -3.64 -1.40 12.04
C ALA A 47 -4.17 -2.81 12.33
N HIS A 48 -3.49 -3.57 13.19
CA HIS A 48 -3.94 -4.91 13.59
C HIS A 48 -5.34 -4.86 14.23
N GLU A 49 -5.56 -3.97 15.19
CA GLU A 49 -6.86 -3.80 15.86
C GLU A 49 -7.98 -3.45 14.87
N VAL A 50 -7.72 -2.48 13.97
CA VAL A 50 -8.69 -2.03 12.98
C VAL A 50 -9.05 -3.15 12.00
N TYR A 51 -8.04 -3.87 11.49
CA TYR A 51 -8.30 -4.98 10.55
C TYR A 51 -9.00 -6.15 11.21
N LEU A 52 -8.67 -6.48 12.46
CA LEU A 52 -9.37 -7.51 13.22
C LEU A 52 -10.84 -7.11 13.48
N GLY A 53 -11.10 -5.84 13.76
CA GLY A 53 -12.45 -5.31 13.88
C GLY A 53 -13.25 -5.46 12.58
N ILE A 54 -12.65 -5.15 11.43
CA ILE A 54 -13.26 -5.32 10.11
C ILE A 54 -13.53 -6.81 9.83
N GLU A 55 -12.58 -7.68 10.12
CA GLU A 55 -12.73 -9.13 9.94
C GLU A 55 -13.91 -9.66 10.75
N ASN A 56 -13.99 -9.33 12.03
CA ASN A 56 -15.09 -9.74 12.90
C ASN A 56 -16.43 -9.20 12.39
N TYR A 57 -16.49 -7.95 11.99
CA TYR A 57 -17.68 -7.35 11.41
C TYR A 57 -18.17 -8.13 10.19
N LEU A 58 -17.27 -8.45 9.27
CA LEU A 58 -17.62 -9.21 8.07
C LEU A 58 -18.13 -10.61 8.42
N ARG A 59 -17.49 -11.30 9.36
CA ARG A 59 -17.91 -12.62 9.85
C ARG A 59 -19.31 -12.57 10.46
N ASP A 60 -19.58 -11.57 11.30
CA ASP A 60 -20.88 -11.39 11.97
C ASP A 60 -22.00 -11.05 10.98
N HIS A 61 -21.65 -10.53 9.79
CA HIS A 61 -22.58 -10.25 8.71
C HIS A 61 -22.64 -11.35 7.64
N GLY A 62 -22.18 -12.55 7.98
CA GLY A 62 -22.34 -13.74 7.12
C GLY A 62 -21.36 -13.84 5.96
N VAL A 63 -20.25 -13.11 5.99
CA VAL A 63 -19.17 -13.30 5.02
C VAL A 63 -18.37 -14.53 5.41
N GLU A 64 -18.33 -15.51 4.53
CA GLU A 64 -17.51 -16.71 4.68
C GLU A 64 -16.05 -16.36 4.33
N MET A 65 -15.12 -16.73 5.20
CA MET A 65 -13.68 -16.50 5.02
C MET A 65 -12.95 -17.83 5.06
N LEU A 66 -12.26 -18.15 3.99
CA LEU A 66 -11.48 -19.38 3.86
C LEU A 66 -9.99 -19.04 4.03
N PHE A 67 -9.47 -19.26 5.22
CA PHE A 67 -8.05 -19.08 5.52
C PHE A 67 -7.26 -20.35 5.15
N GLY A 68 -6.00 -20.14 4.74
CA GLY A 68 -5.13 -21.26 4.33
C GLY A 68 -5.52 -21.89 2.98
N CYS A 69 -6.43 -21.25 2.23
CA CYS A 69 -6.82 -21.68 0.90
C CYS A 69 -6.09 -20.88 -0.17
N THR A 70 -5.64 -21.55 -1.21
CA THR A 70 -5.04 -20.96 -2.40
C THR A 70 -6.04 -20.98 -3.55
N CYS A 71 -6.19 -19.87 -4.24
CA CYS A 71 -6.94 -19.84 -5.50
C CYS A 71 -6.03 -20.42 -6.61
N GLU A 72 -6.42 -21.54 -7.16
CA GLU A 72 -5.63 -22.24 -8.20
C GLU A 72 -6.01 -21.76 -9.59
N ASP A 73 -7.30 -21.53 -9.83
CA ASP A 73 -7.78 -21.14 -11.16
C ASP A 73 -9.10 -20.37 -11.10
N VAL A 74 -9.46 -19.74 -12.22
CA VAL A 74 -10.75 -19.09 -12.45
C VAL A 74 -11.65 -19.97 -13.34
N ILE A 75 -12.94 -19.99 -13.04
CA ILE A 75 -13.89 -20.76 -13.82
C ILE A 75 -14.53 -19.84 -14.86
N LEU A 76 -14.23 -20.09 -16.13
CA LEU A 76 -14.80 -19.35 -17.24
C LEU A 76 -15.86 -20.18 -17.97
N ARG A 77 -17.03 -19.59 -18.26
CA ARG A 77 -18.08 -20.14 -19.10
C ARG A 77 -18.58 -19.03 -20.02
N ASP A 78 -18.55 -19.27 -21.32
CA ASP A 78 -18.98 -18.28 -22.34
C ASP A 78 -18.34 -16.89 -22.19
N GLY A 79 -17.03 -16.85 -21.89
CA GLY A 79 -16.28 -15.61 -21.71
C GLY A 79 -16.59 -14.84 -20.42
N ARG A 80 -17.28 -15.44 -19.46
CA ARG A 80 -17.60 -14.83 -18.15
C ARG A 80 -16.98 -15.63 -17.01
N CYS A 81 -16.42 -14.93 -16.05
CA CYS A 81 -15.98 -15.55 -14.79
C CYS A 81 -17.20 -15.94 -13.97
N CYS A 82 -17.31 -17.22 -13.66
CA CYS A 82 -18.41 -17.82 -12.90
C CYS A 82 -17.99 -18.33 -11.53
N GLY A 83 -16.74 -18.17 -11.16
CA GLY A 83 -16.20 -18.63 -9.90
C GLY A 83 -14.72 -18.92 -9.95
N ILE A 84 -14.25 -19.67 -8.96
CA ILE A 84 -12.86 -20.06 -8.79
C ILE A 84 -12.74 -21.53 -8.38
N VAL A 85 -11.56 -22.09 -8.60
CA VAL A 85 -11.09 -23.31 -7.96
C VAL A 85 -10.11 -22.92 -6.86
N ALA A 86 -10.34 -23.39 -5.66
CA ALA A 86 -9.49 -23.14 -4.50
C ALA A 86 -9.03 -24.47 -3.90
N HIS A 87 -7.83 -24.49 -3.32
CA HIS A 87 -7.22 -25.66 -2.67
C HIS A 87 -6.85 -25.31 -1.22
N ASP A 88 -7.18 -26.20 -0.28
CA ASP A 88 -6.93 -25.98 1.17
C ASP A 88 -5.71 -26.77 1.71
N GLY A 89 -4.93 -27.37 0.83
CA GLY A 89 -3.83 -28.25 1.17
C GLY A 89 -4.21 -29.75 1.22
N HIS A 90 -5.51 -30.07 1.10
CA HIS A 90 -6.02 -31.43 1.12
C HIS A 90 -6.90 -31.74 -0.09
N GLN A 91 -7.78 -30.80 -0.46
CA GLN A 91 -8.74 -31.01 -1.54
C GLN A 91 -9.03 -29.72 -2.30
N ASP A 92 -9.57 -29.88 -3.49
CA ASP A 92 -10.07 -28.78 -4.31
C ASP A 92 -11.51 -28.45 -3.99
N TYR A 93 -11.81 -27.16 -4.02
CA TYR A 93 -13.15 -26.60 -3.87
C TYR A 93 -13.52 -25.81 -5.12
N THR A 94 -14.70 -26.04 -5.63
CA THR A 94 -15.29 -25.17 -6.65
C THR A 94 -16.22 -24.16 -5.96
N ILE A 95 -15.93 -22.90 -6.12
CA ILE A 95 -16.72 -21.81 -5.54
C ILE A 95 -17.34 -21.04 -6.70
N GLU A 96 -18.66 -21.19 -6.89
CA GLU A 96 -19.38 -20.46 -7.92
C GLU A 96 -19.81 -19.08 -7.42
N ALA A 97 -19.64 -18.06 -8.25
CA ALA A 97 -20.00 -16.68 -7.94
C ALA A 97 -20.45 -15.92 -9.18
N ARG A 98 -21.38 -14.99 -9.01
CA ARG A 98 -21.81 -14.07 -10.08
C ARG A 98 -20.76 -13.01 -10.41
N HIS A 99 -19.94 -12.65 -9.44
CA HIS A 99 -18.86 -11.68 -9.56
C HIS A 99 -17.68 -12.19 -8.75
N THR A 100 -16.49 -12.13 -9.35
CA THR A 100 -15.23 -12.50 -8.70
C THR A 100 -14.30 -11.30 -8.70
N VAL A 101 -13.78 -10.94 -7.53
CA VAL A 101 -12.77 -9.89 -7.37
C VAL A 101 -11.45 -10.55 -7.07
N ILE A 102 -10.44 -10.30 -7.91
CA ILE A 102 -9.09 -10.83 -7.73
C ILE A 102 -8.22 -9.71 -7.16
N ALA A 103 -7.74 -9.89 -5.93
CA ALA A 103 -6.96 -8.92 -5.19
C ALA A 103 -5.76 -9.58 -4.49
N THR A 104 -4.98 -10.33 -5.24
CA THR A 104 -3.91 -11.24 -4.76
C THR A 104 -2.67 -10.53 -4.23
N GLY A 105 -2.55 -9.23 -4.42
CA GLY A 105 -1.36 -8.47 -3.99
C GLY A 105 -0.08 -8.92 -4.71
N ARG A 106 1.07 -8.61 -4.12
CA ARG A 106 2.38 -8.87 -4.75
C ARG A 106 2.69 -10.35 -4.91
N ARG A 107 2.33 -11.15 -3.92
CA ARG A 107 2.62 -12.60 -3.92
C ARG A 107 1.88 -13.34 -5.03
N GLY A 108 0.69 -12.89 -5.40
CA GLY A 108 -0.11 -13.50 -6.46
C GLY A 108 0.05 -12.85 -7.83
N ALA A 109 1.05 -11.98 -8.05
CA ALA A 109 1.22 -11.26 -9.31
C ALA A 109 1.49 -12.20 -10.49
N ASP A 110 2.40 -13.14 -10.32
CA ASP A 110 2.77 -14.12 -11.36
C ASP A 110 1.58 -15.04 -11.69
N TRP A 111 0.82 -15.45 -10.68
CA TRP A 111 -0.39 -16.22 -10.88
C TRP A 111 -1.45 -15.42 -11.66
N LEU A 112 -1.64 -14.15 -11.33
CA LEU A 112 -2.58 -13.29 -12.04
C LEU A 112 -2.18 -13.06 -13.50
N GLU A 113 -0.87 -12.88 -13.76
CA GLU A 113 -0.35 -12.77 -15.14
C GLU A 113 -0.64 -14.06 -15.92
N LYS A 114 -0.38 -15.23 -15.34
CA LYS A 114 -0.70 -16.51 -15.93
C LYS A 114 -2.19 -16.62 -16.27
N VAL A 115 -3.07 -16.30 -15.33
CA VAL A 115 -4.54 -16.31 -15.55
C VAL A 115 -4.94 -15.39 -16.69
N CYS A 116 -4.35 -14.19 -16.78
CA CYS A 116 -4.64 -13.26 -17.87
C CYS A 116 -4.20 -13.82 -19.23
N LEU A 117 -2.98 -14.40 -19.31
CA LEU A 117 -2.45 -14.98 -20.55
C LEU A 117 -3.29 -16.16 -21.03
N GLU A 118 -3.60 -17.10 -20.15
CA GLU A 118 -4.36 -18.32 -20.49
C GLU A 118 -5.80 -18.02 -20.91
N ASN A 119 -6.36 -16.92 -20.43
CA ASN A 119 -7.75 -16.56 -20.71
C ASN A 119 -7.90 -15.36 -21.68
N GLY A 120 -6.82 -14.94 -22.34
CA GLY A 120 -6.87 -13.87 -23.33
C GLY A 120 -7.26 -12.51 -22.76
N VAL A 121 -7.03 -12.27 -21.48
CA VAL A 121 -7.29 -10.97 -20.84
C VAL A 121 -6.15 -10.03 -21.15
N GLU A 122 -6.47 -8.91 -21.79
CA GLU A 122 -5.47 -7.89 -22.11
C GLU A 122 -4.85 -7.32 -20.82
N HIS A 123 -3.56 -7.35 -20.73
CA HIS A 123 -2.81 -6.81 -19.60
C HIS A 123 -1.48 -6.19 -20.05
N LYS A 124 -0.90 -5.40 -19.19
CA LYS A 124 0.41 -4.78 -19.45
C LYS A 124 1.19 -4.68 -18.14
N PRO A 125 2.53 -4.70 -18.20
CA PRO A 125 3.35 -4.44 -17.03
C PRO A 125 3.02 -3.11 -16.39
N GLY A 126 2.92 -3.09 -15.06
CA GLY A 126 2.82 -1.87 -14.29
C GLY A 126 4.13 -1.08 -14.29
N THR A 127 4.07 0.16 -13.87
CA THR A 127 5.26 0.96 -13.59
C THR A 127 5.75 0.67 -12.17
N VAL A 128 7.06 0.57 -12.00
CA VAL A 128 7.69 0.42 -10.70
C VAL A 128 8.57 1.61 -10.38
N ASP A 129 8.59 2.03 -9.13
CA ASP A 129 9.58 2.98 -8.60
C ASP A 129 10.78 2.18 -8.09
N ILE A 130 11.98 2.54 -8.54
CA ILE A 130 13.24 1.98 -8.03
C ILE A 130 13.85 3.01 -7.10
N GLY A 131 14.33 2.57 -5.93
CA GLY A 131 14.93 3.46 -4.96
C GLY A 131 15.83 2.73 -3.98
N VAL A 132 16.38 3.50 -3.06
CA VAL A 132 17.22 3.00 -1.96
C VAL A 132 16.59 3.41 -0.63
N ARG A 133 16.74 2.57 0.38
CA ARG A 133 16.48 2.94 1.76
C ARG A 133 17.70 3.61 2.33
N VAL A 134 17.50 4.69 3.06
CA VAL A 134 18.58 5.49 3.66
C VAL A 134 18.28 5.67 5.14
N GLU A 135 19.23 5.30 5.97
CA GLU A 135 19.22 5.67 7.38
C GLU A 135 20.06 6.92 7.60
N VAL A 136 19.54 7.83 8.38
CA VAL A 136 20.26 9.02 8.84
C VAL A 136 20.03 9.18 10.34
N ARG A 137 20.96 9.84 11.00
CA ARG A 137 20.81 10.15 12.42
C ARG A 137 19.55 11.00 12.64
N ASN A 138 18.83 10.71 13.72
CA ASN A 138 17.57 11.40 14.06
C ASN A 138 17.74 12.93 14.11
N GLU A 139 18.87 13.40 14.63
CA GLU A 139 19.13 14.84 14.79
C GLU A 139 19.16 15.57 13.44
N ILE A 140 19.52 14.88 12.35
CA ILE A 140 19.54 15.47 11.00
C ILE A 140 18.12 15.78 10.52
N MET A 141 17.18 14.88 10.82
CA MET A 141 15.79 14.98 10.37
C MET A 141 14.85 15.61 11.40
N GLU A 142 15.29 15.85 12.62
CA GLU A 142 14.46 16.33 13.73
C GLU A 142 13.66 17.58 13.36
N SER A 143 14.27 18.56 12.71
CA SER A 143 13.62 19.80 12.32
C SER A 143 12.48 19.61 11.31
N VAL A 144 12.44 18.48 10.62
CA VAL A 144 11.40 18.09 9.67
C VAL A 144 10.39 17.16 10.35
N ASN A 145 10.89 16.10 10.99
CA ASN A 145 10.05 15.07 11.61
C ASN A 145 9.18 15.57 12.76
N ARG A 146 9.61 16.64 13.44
CA ARG A 146 8.80 17.28 14.48
C ARG A 146 7.53 17.93 13.93
N VAL A 147 7.51 18.29 12.65
CA VAL A 147 6.43 19.07 12.01
C VAL A 147 5.64 18.25 11.02
N LEU A 148 6.33 17.32 10.34
CA LEU A 148 5.74 16.46 9.31
C LEU A 148 6.14 15.01 9.60
N TYR A 149 5.15 14.16 9.75
CA TYR A 149 5.42 12.72 9.88
C TYR A 149 6.11 12.18 8.62
N GLU A 150 5.64 12.56 7.46
CA GLU A 150 6.21 12.20 6.16
C GLU A 150 6.37 13.44 5.28
N SER A 151 7.62 13.85 5.05
CA SER A 151 7.93 14.96 4.16
C SER A 151 8.14 14.48 2.74
N LYS A 152 7.17 14.70 1.86
CA LYS A 152 7.28 14.31 0.46
C LYS A 152 8.00 15.39 -0.34
N LEU A 153 9.27 15.14 -0.63
CA LEU A 153 10.14 16.01 -1.40
C LEU A 153 10.33 15.45 -2.81
N ILE A 154 10.27 16.32 -3.80
CA ILE A 154 10.53 15.97 -5.21
C ILE A 154 11.66 16.84 -5.73
N GLY A 155 12.60 16.23 -6.43
CA GLY A 155 13.70 16.88 -7.11
C GLY A 155 14.03 16.25 -8.45
N TYR A 156 14.88 16.96 -9.22
CA TYR A 156 15.33 16.53 -10.54
C TYR A 156 16.87 16.73 -10.63
N PRO A 157 17.65 15.87 -9.95
CA PRO A 157 19.09 16.04 -9.85
C PRO A 157 19.79 15.88 -11.20
N ALA A 158 20.85 16.67 -11.40
CA ALA A 158 21.74 16.49 -12.53
C ALA A 158 22.54 15.17 -12.37
N PRO A 159 23.06 14.58 -13.45
CA PRO A 159 22.99 15.04 -14.85
C PRO A 159 21.69 14.61 -15.56
N PHE A 160 20.98 13.57 -15.07
CA PHE A 160 19.89 12.92 -15.81
C PHE A 160 18.54 13.63 -15.67
N LYS A 161 18.38 14.46 -14.65
CA LYS A 161 17.13 15.17 -14.34
C LYS A 161 15.89 14.25 -14.22
N ASN A 162 16.12 12.99 -13.89
CA ASN A 162 15.03 12.08 -13.58
C ASN A 162 14.33 12.54 -12.30
N LYS A 163 13.03 12.34 -12.25
CA LYS A 163 12.24 12.63 -11.05
C LYS A 163 12.65 11.71 -9.92
N VAL A 164 13.15 12.28 -8.85
CA VAL A 164 13.44 11.59 -7.59
C VAL A 164 12.50 12.13 -6.51
N ARG A 165 11.98 11.26 -5.69
CA ARG A 165 11.13 11.66 -4.56
C ARG A 165 11.48 10.88 -3.29
N THR A 166 11.31 11.52 -2.15
CA THR A 166 11.23 10.78 -0.88
C THR A 166 9.96 9.94 -0.88
N PHE A 167 10.04 8.77 -0.30
CA PHE A 167 8.91 7.85 -0.17
C PHE A 167 8.53 7.72 1.30
N CYS A 168 8.33 6.52 1.83
CA CYS A 168 8.01 6.35 3.24
C CYS A 168 9.13 6.89 4.14
N GLN A 169 8.77 7.66 5.15
CA GLN A 169 9.64 8.06 6.25
C GLN A 169 9.18 7.36 7.52
N ASN A 170 10.13 6.94 8.33
CA ASN A 170 9.86 6.29 9.60
C ASN A 170 10.74 6.91 10.67
N PRO A 171 10.30 8.02 11.30
CA PRO A 171 11.05 8.70 12.33
C PRO A 171 11.38 7.76 13.50
N GLY A 172 12.68 7.70 13.88
CA GLY A 172 13.16 6.79 14.92
C GLY A 172 13.24 5.31 14.51
N GLY A 173 12.88 4.98 13.27
CA GLY A 173 12.98 3.63 12.74
C GLY A 173 14.37 3.31 12.19
N PHE A 174 14.56 2.06 11.82
CA PHE A 174 15.76 1.56 11.14
C PHE A 174 15.36 0.65 9.98
N VAL A 175 16.28 0.45 9.06
CA VAL A 175 16.05 -0.42 7.90
C VAL A 175 15.96 -1.87 8.35
N SER A 176 14.90 -2.54 8.01
CA SER A 176 14.71 -3.97 8.24
C SER A 176 14.38 -4.68 6.93
N GLN A 177 14.74 -5.96 6.86
CA GLN A 177 14.37 -6.80 5.74
C GLN A 177 12.87 -7.15 5.84
N GLU A 178 12.15 -6.99 4.75
CA GLU A 178 10.78 -7.44 4.62
C GLU A 178 10.80 -8.91 4.16
N ASN A 179 10.14 -9.79 4.90
CA ASN A 179 9.96 -11.19 4.54
C ASN A 179 8.55 -11.39 3.94
N TYR A 180 8.47 -12.20 2.89
CA TYR A 180 7.23 -12.55 2.20
C TYR A 180 6.82 -14.00 2.48
#